data_6bcc4ec3dca52f54821a459db230f97b
#
_entry.id   6bcc4ec3dca52f54821a459db230f97b
#
_cell.length_a   1.000
_cell.length_b   1.000
_cell.length_c   1.000
_cell.angle_alpha   90.00
_cell.angle_beta   90.00
_cell.angle_gamma   90.00
#
_symmetry.space_group_name_H-M   'P 1'
#
loop_
_entity.id
_entity.type
_entity.pdbx_description
1 polymer ?
#
loop_
_entity_poly.entity_id
_entity_poly.type
_entity_poly.pdbx_seq_one_letter_code
_entity_poly.pdbx_strand_id
1 'polypeptide(L)'
;MSRIAPQSLRAKIMTAEEAAALIGSGDTVGMSGFTGSGYPKAVPPQLAQRIEDAHAAGDAFRLNLWTGASTGPELDGALAKADGIERRLPYNSDPIARDKINSGQMDYLDMHLSQLAPAVWQGVLGPLDTAVIEVSAINNDGSLVPSSSIGNNKTWLDRADRVILEVNRWQNAALEG
;
A
#
# COMPACT_ATOMS: atom_id res chain seq x y z
N MET A 1 -14.04 -20.40 10.22
CA MET A 1 -14.26 -19.17 10.97
C MET A 1 -14.13 -17.97 10.04
N SER A 2 -14.82 -16.87 10.30
CA SER A 2 -14.69 -15.64 9.51
C SER A 2 -13.34 -14.99 9.83
N ARG A 3 -12.57 -14.59 8.81
CA ARG A 3 -11.31 -13.85 8.97
C ARG A 3 -11.53 -12.43 9.52
N ILE A 4 -12.78 -11.97 9.50
CA ILE A 4 -13.19 -10.68 10.04
C ILE A 4 -14.16 -10.98 11.17
N ALA A 5 -13.67 -10.95 12.40
CA ALA A 5 -14.45 -11.28 13.58
C ALA A 5 -15.43 -10.14 13.98
N PRO A 6 -15.06 -8.84 14.00
CA PRO A 6 -15.97 -7.78 14.41
C PRO A 6 -17.15 -7.64 13.46
N GLN A 7 -18.37 -7.74 14.00
CA GLN A 7 -19.59 -7.62 13.20
C GLN A 7 -19.72 -6.21 12.56
N SER A 8 -19.28 -5.18 13.27
CA SER A 8 -19.30 -3.79 12.78
C SER A 8 -18.47 -3.56 11.51
N LEU A 9 -17.41 -4.35 11.29
CA LEU A 9 -16.57 -4.26 10.11
C LEU A 9 -17.14 -4.99 8.90
N ARG A 10 -18.08 -5.93 9.11
CA ARG A 10 -18.68 -6.69 8.01
C ARG A 10 -19.45 -5.83 7.03
N ALA A 11 -20.07 -4.76 7.51
CA ALA A 11 -20.76 -3.78 6.66
C ALA A 11 -19.80 -2.90 5.83
N LYS A 12 -18.50 -2.94 6.13
CA LYS A 12 -17.45 -2.22 5.40
C LYS A 12 -16.65 -3.11 4.42
N ILE A 13 -17.06 -4.37 4.28
CA ILE A 13 -16.43 -5.26 3.29
C ILE A 13 -16.80 -4.76 1.90
N MET A 14 -15.79 -4.60 1.07
CA MET A 14 -15.91 -4.11 -0.29
C MET A 14 -14.97 -4.90 -1.22
N THR A 15 -15.14 -4.76 -2.51
CA THR A 15 -14.24 -5.30 -3.51
C THR A 15 -12.92 -4.53 -3.54
N ALA A 16 -11.88 -5.09 -4.14
CA ALA A 16 -10.63 -4.39 -4.33
C ALA A 16 -10.78 -3.16 -5.25
N GLU A 17 -11.68 -3.21 -6.21
CA GLU A 17 -12.03 -2.10 -7.09
C GLU A 17 -12.67 -0.95 -6.31
N GLU A 18 -13.68 -1.24 -5.47
CA GLU A 18 -14.32 -0.25 -4.61
C GLU A 18 -13.32 0.36 -3.61
N ALA A 19 -12.41 -0.46 -3.07
CA ALA A 19 -11.35 0.01 -2.18
C ALA A 19 -10.35 0.94 -2.92
N ALA A 20 -9.93 0.56 -4.13
CA ALA A 20 -9.07 1.39 -4.97
C ALA A 20 -9.75 2.73 -5.34
N ALA A 21 -11.09 2.76 -5.47
CA ALA A 21 -11.85 3.98 -5.75
C ALA A 21 -11.78 5.03 -4.63
N LEU A 22 -11.39 4.64 -3.43
CA LEU A 22 -11.19 5.55 -2.29
C LEU A 22 -9.89 6.35 -2.36
N ILE A 23 -8.97 5.99 -3.24
CA ILE A 23 -7.66 6.63 -3.39
C ILE A 23 -7.74 7.62 -4.55
N GLY A 24 -7.38 8.89 -4.30
CA GLY A 24 -7.42 9.97 -5.28
C GLY A 24 -6.06 10.27 -5.92
N SER A 25 -6.11 11.06 -7.00
CA SER A 25 -4.89 11.63 -7.59
C SER A 25 -4.24 12.60 -6.61
N GLY A 26 -2.92 12.52 -6.44
CA GLY A 26 -2.16 13.33 -5.51
C GLY A 26 -2.05 12.75 -4.10
N ASP A 27 -2.84 11.73 -3.75
CA ASP A 27 -2.78 11.11 -2.42
C ASP A 27 -1.38 10.55 -2.12
N THR A 28 -1.00 10.63 -0.87
CA THR A 28 0.13 9.88 -0.31
C THR A 28 -0.37 8.56 0.26
N VAL A 29 0.13 7.46 -0.29
CA VAL A 29 -0.35 6.12 0.05
C VAL A 29 0.77 5.27 0.65
N GLY A 30 0.53 4.75 1.86
CA GLY A 30 1.43 3.83 2.56
C GLY A 30 1.05 2.37 2.28
N MET A 31 1.93 1.62 1.64
CA MET A 31 1.74 0.20 1.35
C MET A 31 3.03 -0.53 1.66
N SER A 32 3.05 -1.37 2.69
CA SER A 32 4.28 -2.01 3.14
C SER A 32 4.17 -3.53 3.13
N GLY A 33 5.30 -4.13 3.00
CA GLY A 33 5.65 -5.52 3.17
C GLY A 33 7.15 -5.59 3.39
N PHE A 34 7.72 -6.75 3.23
CA PHE A 34 9.17 -6.93 3.26
C PHE A 34 9.60 -7.70 2.01
N THR A 35 10.17 -6.99 1.03
CA THR A 35 10.45 -7.53 -0.31
C THR A 35 9.20 -8.16 -0.94
N GLY A 36 9.23 -9.36 -1.44
CA GLY A 36 8.10 -10.07 -2.03
C GLY A 36 7.07 -10.64 -1.02
N SER A 37 7.02 -10.16 0.23
CA SER A 37 6.24 -10.78 1.31
C SER A 37 5.37 -9.77 2.05
N GLY A 38 4.08 -10.11 2.29
CA GLY A 38 3.18 -9.39 3.19
C GLY A 38 2.73 -8.00 2.73
N TYR A 39 2.84 -7.67 1.44
CA TYR A 39 2.31 -6.44 0.86
C TYR A 39 0.93 -6.70 0.21
N PRO A 40 0.06 -5.68 0.08
CA PRO A 40 -1.22 -5.84 -0.60
C PRO A 40 -1.04 -6.20 -2.08
N LYS A 41 -1.89 -7.09 -2.59
CA LYS A 41 -1.79 -7.66 -3.94
C LYS A 41 -3.09 -7.56 -4.75
N ALA A 42 -4.21 -7.23 -4.11
CA ALA A 42 -5.50 -7.12 -4.78
C ALA A 42 -5.87 -5.66 -5.08
N VAL A 43 -5.67 -4.75 -4.13
CA VAL A 43 -5.98 -3.33 -4.30
C VAL A 43 -5.04 -2.64 -5.30
N PRO A 44 -3.70 -2.84 -5.27
CA PRO A 44 -2.81 -2.10 -6.15
C PRO A 44 -3.04 -2.35 -7.65
N PRO A 45 -3.33 -3.56 -8.15
CA PRO A 45 -3.66 -3.76 -9.55
C PRO A 45 -4.95 -3.05 -9.99
N GLN A 46 -5.97 -2.98 -9.12
CA GLN A 46 -7.20 -2.25 -9.40
C GLN A 46 -6.95 -0.74 -9.42
N LEU A 47 -6.09 -0.25 -8.55
CA LEU A 47 -5.67 1.15 -8.57
C LEU A 47 -4.86 1.47 -9.83
N ALA A 48 -3.97 0.57 -10.27
CA ALA A 48 -3.23 0.72 -11.51
C ALA A 48 -4.18 0.79 -12.73
N GLN A 49 -5.22 -0.05 -12.79
CA GLN A 49 -6.22 0.00 -13.85
C GLN A 49 -6.97 1.34 -13.87
N ARG A 50 -7.39 1.85 -12.70
CA ARG A 50 -8.02 3.18 -12.61
C ARG A 50 -7.12 4.30 -13.08
N ILE A 51 -5.83 4.21 -12.82
CA ILE A 51 -4.83 5.17 -13.28
C ILE A 51 -4.72 5.12 -14.81
N GLU A 52 -4.62 3.91 -15.38
CA GLU A 52 -4.59 3.72 -16.84
C GLU A 52 -5.86 4.27 -17.50
N ASP A 53 -7.04 4.02 -16.94
CA ASP A 53 -8.31 4.52 -17.45
C ASP A 53 -8.39 6.06 -17.39
N ALA A 54 -7.92 6.68 -16.30
CA ALA A 54 -7.84 8.13 -16.16
C ALA A 54 -6.91 8.74 -17.20
N HIS A 55 -5.71 8.18 -17.39
CA HIS A 55 -4.76 8.63 -18.41
C HIS A 55 -5.34 8.49 -19.82
N ALA A 56 -6.07 7.40 -20.10
CA ALA A 56 -6.74 7.22 -21.39
C ALA A 56 -7.86 8.26 -21.65
N ALA A 57 -8.47 8.77 -20.59
CA ALA A 57 -9.45 9.86 -20.65
C ALA A 57 -8.81 11.26 -20.72
N GLY A 58 -7.49 11.36 -20.58
CA GLY A 58 -6.75 12.63 -20.58
C GLY A 58 -6.58 13.26 -19.21
N ASP A 59 -6.97 12.56 -18.15
CA ASP A 59 -6.87 13.02 -16.77
C ASP A 59 -5.52 12.63 -16.15
N ALA A 60 -4.89 13.55 -15.42
CA ALA A 60 -3.68 13.24 -14.67
C ALA A 60 -4.05 12.47 -13.40
N PHE A 61 -3.40 11.29 -13.20
CA PHE A 61 -3.55 10.52 -11.99
C PHE A 61 -2.22 9.92 -11.56
N ARG A 62 -1.57 10.53 -10.60
CA ARG A 62 -0.37 10.02 -9.93
C ARG A 62 -0.49 10.16 -8.43
N LEU A 63 0.22 9.33 -7.67
CA LEU A 63 0.24 9.32 -6.21
C LEU A 63 1.66 9.24 -5.67
N ASN A 64 1.83 9.62 -4.41
CA ASN A 64 3.08 9.42 -3.68
C ASN A 64 3.03 8.04 -3.00
N LEU A 65 3.96 7.16 -3.33
CA LEU A 65 3.99 5.79 -2.79
C LEU A 65 5.09 5.64 -1.75
N TRP A 66 4.68 5.40 -0.50
CA TRP A 66 5.57 5.09 0.61
C TRP A 66 5.47 3.60 0.94
N THR A 67 6.62 2.91 0.88
CA THR A 67 6.66 1.50 1.29
C THR A 67 7.60 1.33 2.49
N GLY A 68 8.12 0.17 2.69
CA GLY A 68 9.25 -0.10 3.56
C GLY A 68 10.41 -0.57 2.70
N ALA A 69 10.78 -1.84 2.83
CA ALA A 69 11.54 -2.50 1.79
C ALA A 69 10.71 -2.52 0.49
N SER A 70 11.34 -2.82 -0.62
CA SER A 70 10.65 -2.94 -1.89
C SER A 70 9.50 -3.95 -1.82
N THR A 71 8.51 -3.77 -2.66
CA THR A 71 7.41 -4.73 -2.83
C THR A 71 7.58 -5.51 -4.15
N GLY A 72 6.54 -6.15 -4.63
CA GLY A 72 6.61 -7.00 -5.81
C GLY A 72 5.86 -6.45 -7.02
N PRO A 73 5.76 -7.26 -8.10
CA PRO A 73 5.19 -6.82 -9.37
C PRO A 73 3.71 -6.42 -9.28
N GLU A 74 2.95 -6.94 -8.31
CA GLU A 74 1.54 -6.60 -8.14
C GLU A 74 1.34 -5.20 -7.52
N LEU A 75 2.36 -4.62 -6.88
CA LEU A 75 2.32 -3.29 -6.29
C LEU A 75 3.26 -2.33 -7.01
N ASP A 76 4.57 -2.39 -6.74
CA ASP A 76 5.56 -1.50 -7.36
C ASP A 76 5.51 -1.61 -8.90
N GLY A 77 5.49 -2.84 -9.42
CA GLY A 77 5.45 -3.09 -10.87
C GLY A 77 4.18 -2.60 -11.53
N ALA A 78 3.01 -2.91 -10.96
CA ALA A 78 1.71 -2.52 -11.53
C ALA A 78 1.56 -0.99 -11.55
N LEU A 79 1.80 -0.32 -10.44
CA LEU A 79 1.66 1.14 -10.34
C LEU A 79 2.71 1.88 -11.20
N ALA A 80 3.94 1.37 -11.26
CA ALA A 80 4.97 1.94 -12.13
C ALA A 80 4.63 1.78 -13.60
N LYS A 81 4.11 0.61 -14.01
CA LYS A 81 3.67 0.35 -15.39
C LYS A 81 2.54 1.29 -15.82
N ALA A 82 1.58 1.54 -14.93
CA ALA A 82 0.47 2.46 -15.16
C ALA A 82 0.87 3.95 -15.17
N ASP A 83 2.16 4.27 -14.96
CA ASP A 83 2.66 5.64 -14.77
C ASP A 83 1.99 6.38 -13.59
N GLY A 84 1.61 5.62 -12.56
CA GLY A 84 0.80 6.09 -11.44
C GLY A 84 1.59 6.60 -10.24
N ILE A 85 2.93 6.62 -10.30
CA ILE A 85 3.75 7.04 -9.17
C ILE A 85 4.44 8.36 -9.49
N GLU A 86 4.13 9.40 -8.72
CA GLU A 86 4.82 10.69 -8.78
C GLU A 86 6.15 10.61 -8.01
N ARG A 87 6.08 10.18 -6.75
CA ARG A 87 7.25 10.01 -5.88
C ARG A 87 7.23 8.67 -5.18
N ARG A 88 8.36 7.98 -5.19
CA ARG A 88 8.59 6.69 -4.54
C ARG A 88 9.64 6.81 -3.43
N LEU A 89 9.39 6.23 -2.26
CA LEU A 89 10.37 6.12 -1.17
C LEU A 89 10.12 4.83 -0.34
N PRO A 90 11.03 4.37 0.49
CA PRO A 90 12.45 4.78 0.61
C PRO A 90 13.38 3.92 -0.23
N TYR A 91 13.01 2.69 -0.55
CA TYR A 91 13.84 1.70 -1.25
C TYR A 91 13.04 0.96 -2.31
N ASN A 92 13.63 0.76 -3.49
CA ASN A 92 13.00 0.09 -4.60
C ASN A 92 13.92 -0.93 -5.27
N SER A 93 13.41 -2.14 -5.55
CA SER A 93 14.09 -3.17 -6.34
C SER A 93 13.30 -3.60 -7.58
N ASP A 94 12.09 -3.08 -7.77
CA ASP A 94 11.28 -3.36 -8.96
C ASP A 94 11.97 -2.79 -10.21
N PRO A 95 12.13 -3.58 -11.29
CA PRO A 95 12.85 -3.14 -12.48
C PRO A 95 12.13 -2.03 -13.23
N ILE A 96 10.78 -2.04 -13.32
CA ILE A 96 10.02 -1.03 -14.06
C ILE A 96 10.09 0.31 -13.32
N ALA A 97 9.87 0.31 -12.02
CA ALA A 97 10.01 1.50 -11.20
C ALA A 97 11.45 2.06 -11.25
N ARG A 98 12.46 1.19 -11.21
CA ARG A 98 13.86 1.60 -11.32
C ARG A 98 14.17 2.28 -12.66
N ASP A 99 13.66 1.75 -13.76
CA ASP A 99 13.88 2.35 -15.09
C ASP A 99 13.23 3.74 -15.17
N LYS A 100 12.04 3.92 -14.59
CA LYS A 100 11.38 5.24 -14.52
C LYS A 100 12.12 6.22 -13.61
N ILE A 101 12.65 5.77 -12.48
CA ILE A 101 13.49 6.59 -11.60
C ILE A 101 14.75 7.04 -12.35
N ASN A 102 15.46 6.11 -12.98
CA ASN A 102 16.71 6.40 -13.69
C ASN A 102 16.52 7.31 -14.91
N SER A 103 15.34 7.27 -15.54
CA SER A 103 14.99 8.15 -16.67
C SER A 103 14.38 9.49 -16.25
N GLY A 104 14.22 9.76 -14.97
CA GLY A 104 13.63 11.00 -14.44
C GLY A 104 12.11 11.10 -14.62
N GLN A 105 11.43 9.99 -14.88
CA GLN A 105 9.97 9.93 -15.02
C GLN A 105 9.25 9.74 -13.69
N MET A 106 9.97 9.40 -12.62
CA MET A 106 9.47 9.17 -11.28
C MET A 106 10.44 9.78 -10.27
N ASP A 107 9.94 10.64 -9.40
CA ASP A 107 10.73 11.14 -8.27
C ASP A 107 11.05 10.01 -7.30
N TYR A 108 12.28 10.02 -6.79
CA TYR A 108 12.73 9.02 -5.84
C TYR A 108 13.47 9.65 -4.66
N LEU A 109 13.04 9.30 -3.46
CA LEU A 109 13.72 9.67 -2.23
C LEU A 109 14.33 8.43 -1.58
N ASP A 110 15.64 8.24 -1.78
CA ASP A 110 16.38 7.20 -1.10
C ASP A 110 16.64 7.57 0.36
N MET A 111 16.32 6.66 1.26
CA MET A 111 16.60 6.83 2.68
C MET A 111 16.71 5.47 3.38
N HIS A 112 17.43 5.44 4.49
CA HIS A 112 17.50 4.23 5.29
C HIS A 112 16.13 3.81 5.83
N LEU A 113 15.80 2.52 5.74
CA LEU A 113 14.55 1.97 6.27
C LEU A 113 14.30 2.35 7.74
N SER A 114 15.37 2.35 8.55
CA SER A 114 15.30 2.72 9.96
C SER A 114 14.94 4.19 10.22
N GLN A 115 15.09 5.06 9.23
CA GLN A 115 14.78 6.49 9.33
C GLN A 115 13.37 6.82 8.84
N LEU A 116 12.74 5.93 8.07
CA LEU A 116 11.44 6.20 7.48
C LEU A 116 10.35 6.38 8.53
N ALA A 117 10.17 5.44 9.43
CA ALA A 117 9.16 5.53 10.48
C ALA A 117 9.35 6.78 11.36
N PRO A 118 10.55 7.10 11.89
CA PRO A 118 10.78 8.36 12.59
C PRO A 118 10.44 9.61 11.77
N ALA A 119 10.78 9.66 10.49
CA ALA A 119 10.48 10.80 9.63
C ALA A 119 8.97 11.01 9.43
N VAL A 120 8.21 9.91 9.28
CA VAL A 120 6.75 9.94 9.20
C VAL A 120 6.14 10.40 10.53
N TRP A 121 6.62 9.89 11.66
CA TRP A 121 6.15 10.28 12.99
C TRP A 121 6.40 11.76 13.30
N GLN A 122 7.50 12.30 12.82
CA GLN A 122 7.87 13.73 12.98
C GLN A 122 7.17 14.64 11.96
N GLY A 123 6.43 14.07 10.98
CA GLY A 123 5.75 14.85 9.95
C GLY A 123 6.67 15.45 8.88
N VAL A 124 7.94 15.05 8.83
CA VAL A 124 8.94 15.57 7.89
C VAL A 124 8.56 15.31 6.42
N LEU A 125 7.87 14.20 6.17
CA LEU A 125 7.47 13.77 4.82
C LEU A 125 6.09 14.29 4.42
N GLY A 126 5.39 15.00 5.30
CA GLY A 126 4.01 15.45 5.08
C GLY A 126 2.97 14.43 5.57
N PRO A 127 1.69 14.64 5.21
CA PRO A 127 0.58 13.77 5.61
C PRO A 127 0.62 12.44 4.89
N LEU A 128 -0.01 11.43 5.50
CA LEU A 128 -0.29 10.13 4.91
C LEU A 128 -1.81 9.97 4.79
N ASP A 129 -2.33 10.06 3.57
CA ASP A 129 -3.77 10.07 3.32
C ASP A 129 -4.38 8.68 3.49
N THR A 130 -3.76 7.66 2.91
CA THR A 130 -4.29 6.30 2.92
C THR A 130 -3.20 5.27 3.20
N ALA A 131 -3.50 4.31 4.08
CA ALA A 131 -2.73 3.08 4.24
C ALA A 131 -3.48 1.90 3.63
N VAL A 132 -2.80 1.07 2.83
CA VAL A 132 -3.33 -0.22 2.36
C VAL A 132 -2.47 -1.32 2.93
N ILE A 133 -3.04 -2.18 3.76
CA ILE A 133 -2.29 -3.15 4.57
C ILE A 133 -2.85 -4.55 4.37
N GLU A 134 -1.97 -5.50 4.00
CA GLU A 134 -2.33 -6.91 3.99
C GLU A 134 -2.36 -7.48 5.42
N VAL A 135 -3.46 -8.14 5.76
CA VAL A 135 -3.64 -8.88 7.01
C VAL A 135 -4.20 -10.27 6.74
N SER A 136 -3.98 -11.23 7.64
CA SER A 136 -4.57 -12.55 7.55
C SER A 136 -5.93 -12.62 8.23
N ALA A 137 -6.16 -11.84 9.28
CA ALA A 137 -7.42 -11.77 10.02
C ALA A 137 -7.56 -10.47 10.83
N ILE A 138 -8.79 -10.20 11.29
CA ILE A 138 -9.14 -9.13 12.22
C ILE A 138 -9.87 -9.78 13.39
N ASN A 139 -9.34 -9.67 14.60
CA ASN A 139 -9.88 -10.25 15.83
C ASN A 139 -11.06 -9.47 16.38
N ASN A 140 -11.79 -10.03 17.32
CA ASN A 140 -12.99 -9.41 17.93
C ASN A 140 -12.72 -8.08 18.62
N ASP A 141 -11.53 -7.92 19.18
CA ASP A 141 -11.06 -6.69 19.82
C ASP A 141 -10.54 -5.63 18.83
N GLY A 142 -10.58 -5.95 17.53
CA GLY A 142 -10.06 -5.10 16.47
C GLY A 142 -8.57 -5.24 16.20
N SER A 143 -7.85 -6.08 16.95
CA SER A 143 -6.44 -6.34 16.67
C SER A 143 -6.28 -7.04 15.32
N LEU A 144 -5.20 -6.67 14.60
CA LEU A 144 -4.90 -7.19 13.27
C LEU A 144 -3.90 -8.33 13.38
N VAL A 145 -4.18 -9.42 12.69
CA VAL A 145 -3.22 -10.51 12.51
C VAL A 145 -2.44 -10.24 11.24
N PRO A 146 -1.14 -9.93 11.33
CA PRO A 146 -0.31 -9.70 10.14
C PRO A 146 -0.31 -10.91 9.22
N SER A 147 0.06 -10.69 7.97
CA SER A 147 0.36 -11.80 7.06
C SER A 147 1.81 -12.28 7.24
N SER A 148 2.55 -12.48 6.19
CA SER A 148 3.93 -13.01 6.23
C SER A 148 4.99 -11.99 6.60
N SER A 149 4.67 -10.68 6.66
CA SER A 149 5.56 -9.62 7.12
C SER A 149 4.79 -8.41 7.63
N ILE A 150 5.45 -7.55 8.38
CA ILE A 150 4.87 -6.32 8.92
C ILE A 150 5.43 -5.08 8.21
N GLY A 151 6.74 -5.04 7.98
CA GLY A 151 7.39 -3.85 7.43
C GLY A 151 7.06 -2.59 8.24
N ASN A 152 6.64 -1.52 7.57
CA ASN A 152 6.23 -0.26 8.20
C ASN A 152 4.72 -0.17 8.50
N ASN A 153 3.97 -1.27 8.41
CA ASN A 153 2.51 -1.27 8.57
C ASN A 153 2.03 -0.63 9.88
N LYS A 154 2.77 -0.83 10.98
CA LYS A 154 2.44 -0.17 12.26
C LYS A 154 2.44 1.36 12.14
N THR A 155 3.46 1.91 11.47
CA THR A 155 3.54 3.36 11.24
C THR A 155 2.41 3.84 10.35
N TRP A 156 2.07 3.10 9.30
CA TRP A 156 0.96 3.43 8.40
C TRP A 156 -0.37 3.42 9.13
N LEU A 157 -0.65 2.40 9.96
CA LEU A 157 -1.87 2.30 10.77
C LEU A 157 -2.05 3.49 11.72
N ASP A 158 -0.95 3.95 12.32
CA ASP A 158 -1.00 5.00 13.33
C ASP A 158 -1.07 6.41 12.74
N ARG A 159 -0.69 6.58 11.46
CA ARG A 159 -0.49 7.91 10.86
C ARG A 159 -1.37 8.21 9.66
N ALA A 160 -1.99 7.21 9.05
CA ALA A 160 -2.88 7.42 7.91
C ALA A 160 -4.24 7.95 8.34
N ASP A 161 -4.81 8.87 7.56
CA ASP A 161 -6.16 9.36 7.76
C ASP A 161 -7.21 8.29 7.45
N ARG A 162 -6.89 7.40 6.50
CA ARG A 162 -7.73 6.26 6.09
C ARG A 162 -6.93 4.98 6.07
N VAL A 163 -7.53 3.90 6.54
CA VAL A 163 -6.93 2.55 6.48
C VAL A 163 -7.82 1.61 5.67
N ILE A 164 -7.23 0.98 4.67
CA ILE A 164 -7.80 -0.11 3.88
C ILE A 164 -7.10 -1.40 4.29
N LEU A 165 -7.85 -2.39 4.75
CA LEU A 165 -7.32 -3.69 5.13
C LEU A 165 -7.63 -4.72 4.04
N GLU A 166 -6.59 -5.21 3.38
CA GLU A 166 -6.66 -6.31 2.43
C GLU A 166 -6.55 -7.63 3.18
N VAL A 167 -7.68 -8.33 3.36
CA VAL A 167 -7.73 -9.59 4.12
C VAL A 167 -7.35 -10.75 3.21
N ASN A 168 -6.11 -11.23 3.33
CA ASN A 168 -5.58 -12.35 2.54
C ASN A 168 -6.05 -13.69 3.11
N ARG A 169 -7.02 -14.30 2.45
CA ARG A 169 -7.62 -15.59 2.84
C ARG A 169 -6.76 -16.81 2.49
N TRP A 170 -5.69 -16.62 1.71
CA TRP A 170 -4.74 -17.67 1.35
C TRP A 170 -3.70 -17.92 2.45
N GLN A 171 -3.53 -16.95 3.35
CA GLN A 171 -2.67 -17.12 4.51
C GLN A 171 -3.22 -18.17 5.47
N ASN A 172 -2.31 -18.90 6.14
CA ASN A 172 -2.71 -19.90 7.11
C ASN A 172 -3.45 -19.25 8.30
N ALA A 173 -4.58 -19.83 8.72
CA ALA A 173 -5.31 -19.37 9.90
C ALA A 173 -4.49 -19.48 11.21
N ALA A 174 -3.50 -20.39 11.24
CA ALA A 174 -2.61 -20.57 12.40
C ALA A 174 -1.60 -19.42 12.62
N LEU A 175 -1.57 -18.39 11.74
CA LEU A 175 -0.82 -17.16 12.02
C LEU A 175 -1.38 -16.36 13.19
N GLU A 176 -2.56 -16.72 13.65
CA GLU A 176 -3.23 -16.06 14.79
C GLU A 176 -2.54 -16.34 16.15
N GLY A 177 -1.60 -17.28 16.23
CA GLY A 177 -0.80 -17.60 17.42
C GLY A 177 -1.48 -18.53 18.39
#